data_78e2dfaddbfd13626930030c2b16977a
#
_entry.id   78e2dfaddbfd13626930030c2b16977a
#
_cell.length_a   1.000
_cell.length_b   1.000
_cell.length_c   1.000
_cell.angle_alpha   90.00
_cell.angle_beta   90.00
_cell.angle_gamma   90.00
#
_symmetry.space_group_name_H-M   'P 1'
#
loop_
_entity.id
_entity.type
_entity.pdbx_description
1 polymer ?
#
loop_
_entity_poly.entity_id
_entity_poly.type
_entity_poly.pdbx_seq_one_letter_code
_entity_poly.pdbx_strand_id
1 'polypeptide(L)'
;MESELYRLFYPRGIAVVGASKNPSKIGHIVLKNILDGGYKGRVYPVNPTAESVLGLPCYPSVSSINGEVDVVIVSVPADKTIEVAEDAGRAGAQFLVVLSSGFKEVGNKELEERLVQVARKNGMRVLGPNIFGYVYTPAKLNASFGPPNLLPGKIAFITQSGALGIALMGYSIVEEIGVSSVVSVGNKADIDDADLLSFFLNDPNTQAVIMYIEGISDGRKFLDIASEFSARKPIITIKAGRTEFGAKAAASHTGSLSSGPILWEGVLRQVGALQVKDVQTAFDYARIFERNIKLPGPNVLVITNGGGAGVQATDTLAERGIRLSEPPKDYVDYLRTFLPPFASTRNPVDITGGASDEYYYLALRKALEHEEIHSILVLYCQTMTTNPIKTAEAIIKAVQETDIKKPVVAGFVGGPESKEAISYLSRAGIPAYPTPERAAEALSAIYLYSKRRSVVETRLAYLKTLYGKSQRLVETKIIGEK
;
A
#
# COMPACT_ATOMS: atom_id res chain seq x y z
N MET A 1 -16.54 6.10 17.09
CA MET A 1 -15.52 7.02 17.63
C MET A 1 -14.56 7.35 16.51
N GLU A 2 -14.22 8.63 16.32
CA GLU A 2 -13.17 9.02 15.38
C GLU A 2 -11.85 8.38 15.79
N SER A 3 -11.03 7.97 14.82
CA SER A 3 -9.69 7.43 15.10
C SER A 3 -8.83 8.48 15.80
N GLU A 4 -7.99 8.07 16.74
CA GLU A 4 -7.02 8.94 17.41
C GLU A 4 -6.15 9.75 16.41
N LEU A 5 -5.87 9.18 15.22
CA LEU A 5 -5.10 9.85 14.17
C LEU A 5 -5.95 10.64 13.17
N TYR A 6 -7.24 10.79 13.38
CA TYR A 6 -8.13 11.45 12.41
C TYR A 6 -7.63 12.85 12.03
N ARG A 7 -7.27 13.68 13.02
CA ARG A 7 -6.80 15.05 12.81
C ARG A 7 -5.38 15.15 12.21
N LEU A 8 -4.61 14.07 12.20
CA LEU A 8 -3.37 14.00 11.44
C LEU A 8 -3.67 14.01 9.92
N PHE A 9 -4.66 13.23 9.50
CA PHE A 9 -5.03 13.05 8.09
C PHE A 9 -6.07 14.06 7.57
N TYR A 10 -6.91 14.57 8.46
CA TYR A 10 -7.91 15.62 8.17
C TYR A 10 -7.76 16.82 9.11
N PRO A 11 -6.60 17.50 9.09
CA PRO A 11 -6.39 18.67 9.93
C PRO A 11 -7.28 19.84 9.48
N ARG A 12 -7.66 20.72 10.40
CA ARG A 12 -8.34 22.00 10.12
C ARG A 12 -7.32 23.08 9.80
N GLY A 13 -6.18 23.01 10.45
CA GLY A 13 -5.07 23.92 10.25
C GLY A 13 -3.70 23.26 10.45
N ILE A 14 -2.74 23.69 9.64
CA ILE A 14 -1.36 23.19 9.64
C ILE A 14 -0.42 24.36 9.81
N ALA A 15 0.47 24.32 10.81
CA ALA A 15 1.59 25.23 10.94
C ALA A 15 2.87 24.59 10.40
N VAL A 16 3.64 25.33 9.60
CA VAL A 16 4.94 24.89 9.08
C VAL A 16 6.05 25.72 9.74
N VAL A 17 6.69 25.14 10.75
CA VAL A 17 7.80 25.77 11.49
C VAL A 17 9.11 25.58 10.75
N GLY A 18 9.82 26.67 10.48
CA GLY A 18 10.98 26.68 9.60
C GLY A 18 10.60 26.95 8.14
N ALA A 19 9.41 27.50 7.88
CA ALA A 19 9.03 28.02 6.56
C ALA A 19 10.08 29.00 6.05
N SER A 20 10.42 28.94 4.76
CA SER A 20 11.53 29.71 4.20
C SER A 20 11.19 30.30 2.82
N LYS A 21 11.72 31.49 2.53
CA LYS A 21 11.69 32.08 1.17
C LYS A 21 12.61 31.32 0.20
N ASN A 22 13.62 30.64 0.70
CA ASN A 22 14.59 29.92 -0.12
C ASN A 22 13.96 28.59 -0.63
N PRO A 23 13.79 28.42 -1.96
CA PRO A 23 13.13 27.24 -2.54
C PRO A 23 13.88 25.91 -2.34
N SER A 24 15.17 25.96 -1.98
CA SER A 24 15.97 24.76 -1.69
C SER A 24 15.80 24.23 -0.25
N LYS A 25 15.12 24.99 0.61
CA LYS A 25 14.91 24.57 2.00
C LYS A 25 13.68 23.70 2.15
N ILE A 26 13.77 22.66 3.01
CA ILE A 26 12.69 21.70 3.27
C ILE A 26 11.38 22.42 3.65
N GLY A 27 11.42 23.40 4.55
CA GLY A 27 10.23 24.13 4.96
C GLY A 27 9.55 24.93 3.83
N HIS A 28 10.29 25.36 2.80
CA HIS A 28 9.71 25.94 1.59
C HIS A 28 9.00 24.86 0.75
N ILE A 29 9.70 23.74 0.51
CA ILE A 29 9.19 22.66 -0.35
C ILE A 29 7.89 22.08 0.24
N VAL A 30 7.87 21.83 1.54
CA VAL A 30 6.68 21.28 2.23
C VAL A 30 5.53 22.29 2.16
N LEU A 31 5.78 23.55 2.46
CA LEU A 31 4.75 24.60 2.38
C LEU A 31 4.18 24.68 0.95
N LYS A 32 5.05 24.69 -0.05
CA LYS A 32 4.66 24.69 -1.47
C LYS A 32 3.82 23.45 -1.83
N ASN A 33 4.24 22.24 -1.42
CA ASN A 33 3.52 21.01 -1.70
C ASN A 33 2.11 20.99 -1.08
N ILE A 34 1.95 21.53 0.14
CA ILE A 34 0.62 21.66 0.78
C ILE A 34 -0.28 22.59 -0.04
N LEU A 35 0.24 23.72 -0.48
CA LEU A 35 -0.54 24.71 -1.24
C LEU A 35 -0.87 24.20 -2.64
N ASP A 36 0.11 23.67 -3.37
CA ASP A 36 -0.06 23.15 -4.73
C ASP A 36 -0.95 21.90 -4.76
N GLY A 37 -0.91 21.07 -3.69
CA GLY A 37 -1.77 19.89 -3.54
C GLY A 37 -3.26 20.21 -3.46
N GLY A 38 -3.61 21.45 -3.18
CA GLY A 38 -5.00 21.92 -3.11
C GLY A 38 -5.68 21.60 -1.78
N TYR A 39 -4.91 21.41 -0.71
CA TYR A 39 -5.42 21.30 0.65
C TYR A 39 -6.36 22.46 1.01
N LYS A 40 -7.51 22.14 1.65
CA LYS A 40 -8.58 23.12 1.89
C LYS A 40 -8.60 23.72 3.30
N GLY A 41 -7.81 23.19 4.22
CA GLY A 41 -7.65 23.75 5.56
C GLY A 41 -6.75 24.98 5.57
N ARG A 42 -6.55 25.55 6.74
CA ARG A 42 -5.70 26.74 6.91
C ARG A 42 -4.22 26.33 6.98
N VAL A 43 -3.35 27.15 6.38
CA VAL A 43 -1.90 26.92 6.36
C VAL A 43 -1.19 28.15 6.93
N TYR A 44 -0.35 27.94 7.92
CA TYR A 44 0.32 28.98 8.68
C TYR A 44 1.85 28.80 8.59
N PRO A 45 2.55 29.61 7.76
CA PRO A 45 4.01 29.65 7.80
C PRO A 45 4.49 30.25 9.13
N VAL A 46 5.41 29.55 9.80
CA VAL A 46 6.03 30.04 11.04
C VAL A 46 7.51 30.29 10.80
N ASN A 47 7.91 31.57 10.86
CA ASN A 47 9.29 32.02 10.73
C ASN A 47 9.44 33.39 11.43
N PRO A 48 10.30 33.52 12.48
CA PRO A 48 10.41 34.76 13.26
C PRO A 48 11.04 35.92 12.49
N THR A 49 11.69 35.68 11.34
CA THR A 49 12.43 36.70 10.59
C THR A 49 11.79 37.05 9.24
N ALA A 50 10.81 36.27 8.79
CA ALA A 50 10.17 36.53 7.49
C ALA A 50 8.77 37.13 7.69
N GLU A 51 8.44 38.16 6.92
CA GLU A 51 7.11 38.78 6.90
C GLU A 51 6.10 37.89 6.15
N SER A 52 6.53 37.23 5.07
CA SER A 52 5.70 36.38 4.26
C SER A 52 6.52 35.31 3.54
N VAL A 53 5.91 34.14 3.28
CA VAL A 53 6.44 33.02 2.44
C VAL A 53 5.35 32.53 1.52
N LEU A 54 5.64 32.40 0.23
CA LEU A 54 4.69 31.97 -0.82
C LEU A 54 3.35 32.73 -0.80
N GLY A 55 3.41 34.05 -0.52
CA GLY A 55 2.22 34.90 -0.48
C GLY A 55 1.38 34.82 0.83
N LEU A 56 1.75 33.96 1.76
CA LEU A 56 1.10 33.87 3.06
C LEU A 56 1.86 34.66 4.12
N PRO A 57 1.18 35.40 5.03
CA PRO A 57 1.83 36.06 6.16
C PRO A 57 2.49 35.06 7.08
N CYS A 58 3.69 35.39 7.60
CA CYS A 58 4.38 34.54 8.56
C CYS A 58 4.03 34.92 10.00
N TYR A 59 4.01 33.90 10.84
CA TYR A 59 3.85 34.06 12.29
C TYR A 59 5.22 33.88 12.98
N PRO A 60 5.53 34.62 14.04
CA PRO A 60 6.80 34.47 14.75
C PRO A 60 6.88 33.18 15.57
N SER A 61 5.76 32.64 16.00
CA SER A 61 5.62 31.40 16.78
C SER A 61 4.29 30.70 16.47
N VAL A 62 4.14 29.42 16.83
CA VAL A 62 2.86 28.70 16.68
C VAL A 62 1.79 29.29 17.58
N SER A 63 2.15 29.62 18.82
CA SER A 63 1.24 30.22 19.80
C SER A 63 0.76 31.62 19.44
N SER A 64 1.40 32.30 18.50
CA SER A 64 0.94 33.62 17.99
C SER A 64 -0.16 33.48 16.90
N ILE A 65 -0.48 32.28 16.47
CA ILE A 65 -1.50 32.03 15.45
C ILE A 65 -2.88 32.16 16.10
N ASN A 66 -3.66 33.09 15.59
CA ASN A 66 -5.06 33.23 16.01
C ASN A 66 -5.95 32.33 15.11
N GLY A 67 -5.97 31.05 15.39
CA GLY A 67 -6.74 30.07 14.61
C GLY A 67 -6.47 28.63 15.05
N GLU A 68 -7.23 27.68 14.51
CA GLU A 68 -7.08 26.27 14.83
C GLU A 68 -5.80 25.70 14.17
N VAL A 69 -4.95 25.05 14.95
CA VAL A 69 -3.76 24.34 14.51
C VAL A 69 -3.81 22.92 15.05
N ASP A 70 -4.14 21.95 14.20
CA ASP A 70 -4.16 20.54 14.60
C ASP A 70 -2.78 19.88 14.41
N VAL A 71 -2.03 20.28 13.36
CA VAL A 71 -0.75 19.70 12.98
C VAL A 71 0.33 20.75 12.89
N VAL A 72 1.46 20.50 13.52
CA VAL A 72 2.67 21.33 13.42
C VAL A 72 3.78 20.53 12.73
N ILE A 73 4.19 20.98 11.55
CA ILE A 73 5.29 20.40 10.79
C ILE A 73 6.58 21.13 11.17
N VAL A 74 7.59 20.36 11.61
CA VAL A 74 8.83 20.89 12.15
C VAL A 74 9.98 20.62 11.19
N SER A 75 10.57 21.70 10.62
CA SER A 75 11.72 21.64 9.71
C SER A 75 12.88 22.52 10.19
N VAL A 76 13.08 22.61 11.50
CA VAL A 76 14.20 23.30 12.15
C VAL A 76 15.22 22.29 12.69
N PRO A 77 16.47 22.69 13.03
CA PRO A 77 17.46 21.80 13.63
C PRO A 77 16.95 21.07 14.89
N ALA A 78 17.46 19.86 15.15
CA ALA A 78 16.98 18.99 16.21
C ALA A 78 17.01 19.64 17.60
N ASP A 79 18.02 20.42 17.91
CA ASP A 79 18.18 21.16 19.18
C ASP A 79 17.06 22.19 19.44
N LYS A 80 16.36 22.64 18.39
CA LYS A 80 15.23 23.59 18.49
C LYS A 80 13.86 22.92 18.61
N THR A 81 13.78 21.61 18.43
CA THR A 81 12.49 20.91 18.37
C THR A 81 11.73 20.89 19.69
N ILE A 82 12.45 20.90 20.83
CA ILE A 82 11.83 20.95 22.17
C ILE A 82 11.08 22.28 22.36
N GLU A 83 11.72 23.40 22.03
CA GLU A 83 11.11 24.74 22.10
C GLU A 83 9.85 24.83 21.23
N VAL A 84 9.93 24.26 20.00
CA VAL A 84 8.78 24.20 19.08
C VAL A 84 7.67 23.31 19.65
N ALA A 85 8.00 22.18 20.29
CA ALA A 85 7.00 21.30 20.89
C ALA A 85 6.26 21.99 22.06
N GLU A 86 6.97 22.75 22.90
CA GLU A 86 6.35 23.56 23.97
C GLU A 86 5.44 24.65 23.40
N ASP A 87 5.89 25.32 22.33
CA ASP A 87 5.13 26.37 21.66
C ASP A 87 3.86 25.83 20.96
N ALA A 88 3.99 24.70 20.26
CA ALA A 88 2.88 23.97 19.62
C ALA A 88 1.83 23.52 20.66
N GLY A 89 2.29 23.05 21.83
CA GLY A 89 1.41 22.68 22.93
C GLY A 89 0.58 23.86 23.47
N ARG A 90 1.18 25.05 23.61
CA ARG A 90 0.47 26.27 23.99
C ARG A 90 -0.58 26.69 22.96
N ALA A 91 -0.36 26.38 21.69
CA ALA A 91 -1.33 26.61 20.62
C ALA A 91 -2.46 25.55 20.56
N GLY A 92 -2.40 24.50 21.39
CA GLY A 92 -3.38 23.43 21.40
C GLY A 92 -3.28 22.45 20.24
N ALA A 93 -2.09 22.31 19.60
CA ALA A 93 -1.83 21.36 18.54
C ALA A 93 -2.02 19.92 19.05
N GLN A 94 -2.43 19.01 18.16
CA GLN A 94 -2.64 17.60 18.48
C GLN A 94 -1.49 16.72 17.96
N PHE A 95 -0.82 17.14 16.89
CA PHE A 95 0.25 16.38 16.24
C PHE A 95 1.48 17.23 15.96
N LEU A 96 2.64 16.64 16.25
CA LEU A 96 3.94 17.17 15.89
C LEU A 96 4.56 16.26 14.83
N VAL A 97 4.79 16.76 13.63
CA VAL A 97 5.38 16.03 12.49
C VAL A 97 6.81 16.52 12.31
N VAL A 98 7.79 15.72 12.75
CA VAL A 98 9.19 16.15 12.88
C VAL A 98 10.04 15.64 11.73
N LEU A 99 10.30 16.52 10.75
CA LEU A 99 11.08 16.17 9.55
C LEU A 99 12.57 16.06 9.85
N SER A 100 13.04 16.82 10.84
CA SER A 100 14.44 16.95 11.18
C SER A 100 15.06 15.62 11.61
N SER A 101 16.31 15.41 11.20
CA SER A 101 17.23 14.39 11.71
C SER A 101 18.12 14.95 12.83
N GLY A 102 18.89 14.12 13.50
CA GLY A 102 19.78 14.49 14.61
C GLY A 102 19.36 13.89 15.96
N PHE A 103 18.64 12.80 15.95
CA PHE A 103 18.09 12.09 17.10
C PHE A 103 18.75 10.69 17.29
N LYS A 104 17.97 9.68 17.59
CA LYS A 104 18.45 8.31 17.87
C LYS A 104 19.32 7.73 16.74
N GLU A 105 19.07 8.05 15.50
CA GLU A 105 19.84 7.58 14.34
C GLU A 105 21.29 8.08 14.32
N VAL A 106 21.59 9.15 15.05
CA VAL A 106 22.97 9.65 15.28
C VAL A 106 23.43 9.47 16.73
N GLY A 107 22.74 8.62 17.53
CA GLY A 107 23.06 8.36 18.91
C GLY A 107 22.46 9.30 19.95
N ASN A 108 21.69 10.31 19.55
CA ASN A 108 21.08 11.30 20.44
C ASN A 108 19.66 10.84 20.91
N LYS A 109 19.63 9.73 21.60
CA LYS A 109 18.41 9.09 22.10
C LYS A 109 17.69 9.94 23.16
N GLU A 110 18.44 10.60 24.03
CA GLU A 110 17.90 11.44 25.11
C GLU A 110 17.08 12.61 24.57
N LEU A 111 17.53 13.24 23.48
CA LEU A 111 16.78 14.31 22.84
C LEU A 111 15.44 13.80 22.24
N GLU A 112 15.45 12.61 21.63
CA GLU A 112 14.24 11.98 21.10
C GLU A 112 13.22 11.67 22.20
N GLU A 113 13.68 11.06 23.29
CA GLU A 113 12.82 10.74 24.45
C GLU A 113 12.23 12.00 25.08
N ARG A 114 13.05 13.05 25.23
CA ARG A 114 12.60 14.34 25.75
C ARG A 114 11.56 15.00 24.84
N LEU A 115 11.75 14.93 23.51
CA LEU A 115 10.79 15.44 22.54
C LEU A 115 9.41 14.78 22.73
N VAL A 116 9.37 13.44 22.82
CA VAL A 116 8.14 12.69 23.02
C VAL A 116 7.50 13.02 24.37
N GLN A 117 8.30 13.13 25.45
CA GLN A 117 7.81 13.50 26.77
C GLN A 117 7.14 14.89 26.79
N VAL A 118 7.78 15.88 26.14
CA VAL A 118 7.22 17.24 26.06
C VAL A 118 5.96 17.25 25.21
N ALA A 119 5.95 16.56 24.07
CA ALA A 119 4.77 16.47 23.23
C ALA A 119 3.59 15.83 23.96
N ARG A 120 3.79 14.67 24.60
CA ARG A 120 2.74 13.96 25.37
C ARG A 120 2.24 14.76 26.58
N LYS A 121 3.13 15.46 27.30
CA LYS A 121 2.74 16.34 28.41
C LYS A 121 1.75 17.42 27.95
N ASN A 122 1.88 17.86 26.71
CA ASN A 122 1.01 18.87 26.09
C ASN A 122 -0.15 18.25 25.26
N GLY A 123 -0.43 16.96 25.40
CA GLY A 123 -1.52 16.26 24.70
C GLY A 123 -1.28 15.98 23.22
N MET A 124 -0.04 16.08 22.75
CA MET A 124 0.32 15.84 21.35
C MET A 124 0.90 14.46 21.12
N ARG A 125 0.71 13.93 19.90
CA ARG A 125 1.39 12.75 19.38
C ARG A 125 2.49 13.19 18.39
N VAL A 126 3.56 12.39 18.28
CA VAL A 126 4.73 12.69 17.42
C VAL A 126 4.81 11.70 16.26
N LEU A 127 4.81 12.18 15.02
CA LEU A 127 5.17 11.41 13.83
C LEU A 127 6.63 11.69 13.46
N GLY A 128 7.44 10.63 13.37
CA GLY A 128 8.89 10.71 13.19
C GLY A 128 9.67 10.54 14.50
N PRO A 129 10.77 11.26 14.74
CA PRO A 129 11.47 12.21 13.85
C PRO A 129 12.19 11.54 12.66
N ASN A 130 12.98 12.33 11.91
CA ASN A 130 13.78 11.87 10.78
C ASN A 130 12.93 11.28 9.65
N ILE A 131 11.97 12.07 9.15
CA ILE A 131 11.02 11.69 8.11
C ILE A 131 10.99 12.70 6.96
N PHE A 132 10.48 12.26 5.80
CA PHE A 132 10.19 13.21 4.71
C PHE A 132 8.79 13.84 4.80
N GLY A 133 7.99 13.45 5.78
CA GLY A 133 6.61 13.88 5.94
C GLY A 133 5.58 12.80 5.58
N TYR A 134 4.39 13.25 5.25
CA TYR A 134 3.30 12.36 4.84
C TYR A 134 2.40 12.98 3.78
N VAL A 135 1.68 12.13 3.08
CA VAL A 135 0.69 12.50 2.06
C VAL A 135 -0.62 11.79 2.38
N TYR A 136 -1.75 12.48 2.20
CA TYR A 136 -3.06 11.90 2.24
C TYR A 136 -3.93 12.49 1.13
N THR A 137 -4.09 11.75 0.05
CA THR A 137 -4.74 12.24 -1.19
C THR A 137 -6.23 12.53 -1.06
N PRO A 138 -7.01 11.84 -0.19
CA PRO A 138 -8.42 12.18 0.02
C PRO A 138 -8.63 13.60 0.59
N ALA A 139 -7.69 14.10 1.41
CA ALA A 139 -7.69 15.47 1.90
C ALA A 139 -6.93 16.45 0.99
N LYS A 140 -6.41 15.99 -0.16
CA LYS A 140 -5.51 16.75 -1.04
C LYS A 140 -4.29 17.30 -0.30
N LEU A 141 -3.83 16.59 0.71
CA LEU A 141 -2.74 17.00 1.59
C LEU A 141 -1.44 16.31 1.18
N ASN A 142 -0.45 17.14 0.80
CA ASN A 142 0.94 16.69 0.65
C ASN A 142 1.82 17.47 1.62
N ALA A 143 1.93 16.98 2.85
CA ALA A 143 2.76 17.52 3.92
C ALA A 143 4.15 16.86 3.91
N SER A 144 4.79 16.78 2.74
CA SER A 144 6.08 16.15 2.54
C SER A 144 7.01 16.98 1.64
N PHE A 145 8.30 16.65 1.63
CA PHE A 145 9.22 17.15 0.61
C PHE A 145 9.48 16.12 -0.52
N GLY A 146 8.55 15.20 -0.73
CA GLY A 146 8.53 14.30 -1.86
C GLY A 146 7.90 14.90 -3.13
N PRO A 147 7.74 14.08 -4.21
CA PRO A 147 7.10 14.51 -5.45
C PRO A 147 5.69 15.06 -5.23
N PRO A 148 5.29 16.15 -5.94
CA PRO A 148 3.98 16.78 -5.73
C PRO A 148 2.82 16.05 -6.43
N ASN A 149 3.06 15.34 -7.54
CA ASN A 149 2.02 14.88 -8.48
C ASN A 149 1.65 13.41 -8.28
N LEU A 150 1.35 13.00 -7.04
CA LEU A 150 0.87 11.65 -6.77
C LEU A 150 -0.55 11.44 -7.30
N LEU A 151 -0.78 10.27 -7.90
CA LEU A 151 -2.11 9.88 -8.36
C LEU A 151 -2.97 9.48 -7.16
N PRO A 152 -4.19 10.04 -7.01
CA PRO A 152 -5.13 9.56 -6.00
C PRO A 152 -5.55 8.12 -6.29
N GLY A 153 -5.61 7.27 -5.25
CA GLY A 153 -6.01 5.88 -5.37
C GLY A 153 -6.28 5.23 -4.01
N LYS A 154 -6.10 3.92 -3.92
CA LYS A 154 -6.55 3.12 -2.77
C LYS A 154 -5.42 2.42 -2.00
N ILE A 155 -4.17 2.70 -2.32
CA ILE A 155 -3.00 2.06 -1.70
C ILE A 155 -2.35 3.02 -0.71
N ALA A 156 -2.18 2.60 0.54
CA ALA A 156 -1.38 3.34 1.50
C ALA A 156 0.05 2.77 1.56
N PHE A 157 1.04 3.64 1.72
CA PHE A 157 2.43 3.29 1.96
C PHE A 157 2.84 3.70 3.37
N ILE A 158 3.42 2.78 4.12
CA ILE A 158 4.08 3.04 5.40
C ILE A 158 5.56 2.70 5.22
N THR A 159 6.46 3.65 5.43
CA THR A 159 7.89 3.45 5.18
C THR A 159 8.76 3.97 6.32
N GLN A 160 9.74 3.15 6.72
CA GLN A 160 10.80 3.57 7.66
C GLN A 160 11.94 4.30 6.95
N SER A 161 12.15 4.03 5.65
CA SER A 161 13.24 4.64 4.88
C SER A 161 12.78 5.95 4.24
N GLY A 162 13.48 7.03 4.53
CA GLY A 162 13.22 8.35 3.94
C GLY A 162 13.48 8.37 2.44
N ALA A 163 14.70 8.08 2.03
CA ALA A 163 15.11 8.15 0.62
C ALA A 163 14.35 7.15 -0.27
N LEU A 164 14.22 5.90 0.19
CA LEU A 164 13.46 4.89 -0.55
C LEU A 164 11.97 5.27 -0.63
N GLY A 165 11.39 5.82 0.45
CA GLY A 165 10.00 6.27 0.44
C GLY A 165 9.73 7.33 -0.64
N ILE A 166 10.60 8.34 -0.75
CA ILE A 166 10.50 9.37 -1.80
C ILE A 166 10.65 8.74 -3.19
N ALA A 167 11.61 7.81 -3.37
CA ALA A 167 11.80 7.11 -4.65
C ALA A 167 10.55 6.28 -5.00
N LEU A 168 9.92 5.60 -4.03
CA LEU A 168 8.69 4.85 -4.23
C LEU A 168 7.50 5.74 -4.59
N MET A 169 7.43 6.96 -4.05
CA MET A 169 6.45 7.97 -4.50
C MET A 169 6.62 8.28 -5.99
N GLY A 170 7.85 8.54 -6.44
CA GLY A 170 8.15 8.75 -7.87
C GLY A 170 7.81 7.53 -8.72
N TYR A 171 8.13 6.34 -8.22
CA TYR A 171 7.86 5.07 -8.91
C TYR A 171 6.36 4.79 -9.05
N SER A 172 5.52 5.14 -8.05
CA SER A 172 4.06 5.00 -8.15
C SER A 172 3.47 5.84 -9.29
N ILE A 173 4.05 7.00 -9.58
CA ILE A 173 3.63 7.85 -10.71
C ILE A 173 3.96 7.15 -12.04
N VAL A 174 5.18 6.59 -12.16
CA VAL A 174 5.63 5.89 -13.38
C VAL A 174 4.81 4.62 -13.64
N GLU A 175 4.47 3.89 -12.59
CA GLU A 175 3.66 2.67 -12.67
C GLU A 175 2.14 2.95 -12.74
N GLU A 176 1.72 4.21 -12.78
CA GLU A 176 0.30 4.63 -12.76
C GLU A 176 -0.49 3.98 -11.61
N ILE A 177 0.11 3.86 -10.43
CA ILE A 177 -0.56 3.32 -9.23
C ILE A 177 -0.99 4.46 -8.34
N GLY A 178 -2.30 4.56 -8.10
CA GLY A 178 -2.88 5.56 -7.23
C GLY A 178 -2.64 5.25 -5.75
N VAL A 179 -2.36 6.29 -4.96
CA VAL A 179 -2.15 6.18 -3.53
C VAL A 179 -3.23 6.93 -2.74
N SER A 180 -3.68 6.32 -1.64
CA SER A 180 -4.50 7.01 -0.64
C SER A 180 -3.62 7.80 0.33
N SER A 181 -2.47 7.23 0.67
CA SER A 181 -1.54 7.83 1.62
C SER A 181 -0.11 7.37 1.38
N VAL A 182 0.85 8.20 1.77
CA VAL A 182 2.25 7.81 1.96
C VAL A 182 2.70 8.41 3.29
N VAL A 183 3.13 7.57 4.24
CA VAL A 183 3.57 8.01 5.56
C VAL A 183 4.98 7.53 5.83
N SER A 184 5.89 8.48 6.06
CA SER A 184 7.21 8.19 6.58
C SER A 184 7.14 8.11 8.11
N VAL A 185 7.64 7.03 8.69
CA VAL A 185 7.63 6.86 10.16
C VAL A 185 9.00 7.09 10.79
N GLY A 186 10.08 7.06 10.00
CA GLY A 186 11.45 7.34 10.45
C GLY A 186 11.85 6.57 11.70
N ASN A 187 12.23 7.28 12.75
CA ASN A 187 12.66 6.69 14.01
C ASN A 187 11.54 6.02 14.82
N LYS A 188 10.27 6.30 14.52
CA LYS A 188 9.08 5.78 15.24
C LYS A 188 9.14 6.03 16.74
N ALA A 189 9.40 7.29 17.13
CA ALA A 189 9.56 7.64 18.53
C ALA A 189 8.24 7.55 19.32
N ASP A 190 7.07 7.75 18.65
CA ASP A 190 5.75 7.69 19.26
C ASP A 190 4.73 7.00 18.35
N ILE A 191 4.32 7.64 17.24
CA ILE A 191 3.41 7.00 16.26
C ILE A 191 4.18 5.94 15.49
N ASP A 192 3.67 4.71 15.51
CA ASP A 192 4.30 3.54 14.89
C ASP A 192 3.45 2.91 13.76
N ASP A 193 3.94 1.79 13.21
CA ASP A 193 3.28 1.04 12.16
C ASP A 193 1.87 0.57 12.58
N ALA A 194 1.69 0.15 13.81
CA ALA A 194 0.41 -0.37 14.31
C ALA A 194 -0.62 0.75 14.47
N ASP A 195 -0.22 1.96 14.91
CA ASP A 195 -1.11 3.12 14.98
C ASP A 195 -1.65 3.47 13.58
N LEU A 196 -0.78 3.48 12.58
CA LEU A 196 -1.16 3.76 11.19
C LEU A 196 -2.05 2.67 10.61
N LEU A 197 -1.74 1.39 10.85
CA LEU A 197 -2.60 0.28 10.44
C LEU A 197 -3.99 0.39 11.08
N SER A 198 -4.07 0.78 12.36
CA SER A 198 -5.36 1.00 13.04
C SER A 198 -6.20 2.09 12.38
N PHE A 199 -5.57 3.18 11.93
CA PHE A 199 -6.25 4.23 11.16
C PHE A 199 -6.72 3.69 9.80
N PHE A 200 -5.82 3.11 9.00
CA PHE A 200 -6.12 2.64 7.65
C PHE A 200 -7.09 1.44 7.62
N LEU A 201 -7.22 0.70 8.70
CA LEU A 201 -8.21 -0.37 8.83
C LEU A 201 -9.63 0.14 8.58
N ASN A 202 -9.94 1.30 9.15
CA ASN A 202 -11.27 1.91 9.10
C ASN A 202 -11.39 3.01 8.03
N ASP A 203 -10.29 3.38 7.37
CA ASP A 203 -10.31 4.35 6.29
C ASP A 203 -10.94 3.76 5.01
N PRO A 204 -12.07 4.29 4.52
CA PRO A 204 -12.73 3.81 3.31
C PRO A 204 -11.93 4.09 2.02
N ASN A 205 -10.95 5.00 2.10
CA ASN A 205 -10.12 5.36 0.97
C ASN A 205 -8.92 4.43 0.80
N THR A 206 -8.64 3.54 1.77
CA THR A 206 -7.52 2.60 1.73
C THR A 206 -8.04 1.17 1.57
N GLN A 207 -7.60 0.46 0.53
CA GLN A 207 -7.93 -0.94 0.25
C GLN A 207 -6.79 -1.91 0.60
N ALA A 208 -5.53 -1.46 0.50
CA ALA A 208 -4.36 -2.24 0.85
C ALA A 208 -3.25 -1.34 1.37
N VAL A 209 -2.32 -1.93 2.12
CA VAL A 209 -1.14 -1.23 2.64
C VAL A 209 0.13 -1.92 2.15
N ILE A 210 1.07 -1.12 1.61
CA ILE A 210 2.46 -1.55 1.42
C ILE A 210 3.27 -1.03 2.60
N MET A 211 4.05 -1.93 3.23
CA MET A 211 4.93 -1.59 4.34
C MET A 211 6.38 -1.89 3.98
N TYR A 212 7.24 -0.88 4.08
CA TYR A 212 8.68 -1.09 4.11
C TYR A 212 9.15 -1.09 5.57
N ILE A 213 9.56 -2.26 6.06
CA ILE A 213 9.84 -2.50 7.48
C ILE A 213 11.32 -2.84 7.68
N GLU A 214 12.00 -2.08 8.54
CA GLU A 214 13.33 -2.38 9.05
C GLU A 214 13.25 -3.08 10.41
N GLY A 215 12.38 -2.61 11.31
CA GLY A 215 12.07 -3.17 12.61
C GLY A 215 10.68 -2.78 13.11
N ILE A 216 10.20 -3.38 14.19
CA ILE A 216 8.94 -3.04 14.87
C ILE A 216 9.27 -2.63 16.30
N SER A 217 8.67 -1.55 16.78
CA SER A 217 8.88 -1.02 18.13
C SER A 217 8.15 -1.84 19.20
N ASP A 218 6.86 -2.08 18.99
CA ASP A 218 6.02 -2.92 19.85
C ASP A 218 5.49 -4.13 19.07
N GLY A 219 6.16 -5.28 19.25
CA GLY A 219 5.80 -6.51 18.54
C GLY A 219 4.42 -7.04 18.91
N ARG A 220 3.97 -6.86 20.17
CA ARG A 220 2.65 -7.35 20.59
C ARG A 220 1.53 -6.55 19.97
N LYS A 221 1.59 -5.22 20.08
CA LYS A 221 0.65 -4.30 19.46
C LYS A 221 0.57 -4.52 17.94
N PHE A 222 1.74 -4.69 17.29
CA PHE A 222 1.79 -4.98 15.86
C PHE A 222 1.11 -6.30 15.51
N LEU A 223 1.36 -7.39 16.24
CA LEU A 223 0.72 -8.68 15.99
C LEU A 223 -0.81 -8.61 16.07
N ASP A 224 -1.33 -7.91 17.07
CA ASP A 224 -2.77 -7.79 17.27
C ASP A 224 -3.41 -6.95 16.16
N ILE A 225 -2.92 -5.73 15.91
CA ILE A 225 -3.49 -4.82 14.92
C ILE A 225 -3.28 -5.30 13.49
N ALA A 226 -2.08 -5.79 13.14
CA ALA A 226 -1.80 -6.29 11.79
C ALA A 226 -2.62 -7.55 11.47
N SER A 227 -2.92 -8.40 12.47
CA SER A 227 -3.84 -9.53 12.28
C SER A 227 -5.27 -9.08 12.03
N GLU A 228 -5.77 -8.09 12.78
CA GLU A 228 -7.09 -7.52 12.53
C GLU A 228 -7.17 -6.84 11.16
N PHE A 229 -6.10 -6.12 10.78
CA PHE A 229 -6.02 -5.48 9.48
C PHE A 229 -6.07 -6.50 8.34
N SER A 230 -5.22 -7.53 8.37
CA SER A 230 -5.12 -8.51 7.29
C SER A 230 -6.33 -9.43 7.17
N ALA A 231 -7.15 -9.55 8.21
CA ALA A 231 -8.46 -10.18 8.12
C ALA A 231 -9.46 -9.40 7.25
N ARG A 232 -9.22 -8.11 6.99
CA ARG A 232 -10.11 -7.24 6.20
C ARG A 232 -9.47 -6.69 4.94
N LYS A 233 -8.19 -6.28 5.01
CA LYS A 233 -7.43 -5.62 3.93
C LYS A 233 -6.04 -6.24 3.81
N PRO A 234 -5.47 -6.43 2.61
CA PRO A 234 -4.14 -7.01 2.46
C PRO A 234 -3.04 -6.08 2.96
N ILE A 235 -2.04 -6.68 3.62
CA ILE A 235 -0.76 -6.08 3.94
C ILE A 235 0.29 -6.68 3.02
N ILE A 236 0.98 -5.85 2.24
CA ILE A 236 2.11 -6.22 1.40
C ILE A 236 3.38 -5.72 2.10
N THR A 237 4.36 -6.58 2.33
CA THR A 237 5.52 -6.21 3.14
C THR A 237 6.83 -6.41 2.39
N ILE A 238 7.60 -5.35 2.28
CA ILE A 238 9.02 -5.38 1.90
C ILE A 238 9.83 -5.32 3.20
N LYS A 239 10.45 -6.44 3.60
CA LYS A 239 11.29 -6.49 4.80
C LYS A 239 12.76 -6.24 4.42
N ALA A 240 13.34 -5.19 4.99
CA ALA A 240 14.78 -4.97 4.91
C ALA A 240 15.56 -5.98 5.79
N GLY A 241 16.73 -6.41 5.34
CA GLY A 241 17.55 -7.34 6.11
C GLY A 241 17.00 -8.77 6.14
N ARG A 242 16.57 -9.31 4.98
CA ARG A 242 16.07 -10.70 4.84
C ARG A 242 17.14 -11.78 4.86
N THR A 243 18.41 -11.40 4.75
CA THR A 243 19.56 -12.28 4.82
C THR A 243 20.46 -11.87 5.99
N GLU A 244 21.36 -12.72 6.43
CA GLU A 244 22.29 -12.36 7.51
C GLU A 244 23.15 -11.13 7.16
N PHE A 245 23.60 -11.02 5.91
CA PHE A 245 24.35 -9.84 5.45
C PHE A 245 23.47 -8.59 5.40
N GLY A 246 22.25 -8.72 4.87
CA GLY A 246 21.27 -7.62 4.84
C GLY A 246 20.86 -7.19 6.25
N ALA A 247 20.73 -8.13 7.21
CA ALA A 247 20.42 -7.84 8.61
C ALA A 247 21.55 -7.04 9.29
N LYS A 248 22.82 -7.38 9.02
CA LYS A 248 23.97 -6.59 9.51
C LYS A 248 23.98 -5.18 8.91
N ALA A 249 23.69 -5.03 7.62
CA ALA A 249 23.60 -3.73 6.97
C ALA A 249 22.44 -2.89 7.56
N ALA A 250 21.27 -3.47 7.76
CA ALA A 250 20.13 -2.80 8.38
C ALA A 250 20.41 -2.36 9.82
N ALA A 251 21.04 -3.22 10.64
CA ALA A 251 21.44 -2.89 12.01
C ALA A 251 22.40 -1.71 12.08
N SER A 252 23.35 -1.64 11.15
CA SER A 252 24.29 -0.51 11.05
C SER A 252 23.61 0.79 10.67
N HIS A 253 22.50 0.73 9.88
CA HIS A 253 21.76 1.89 9.43
C HIS A 253 20.77 2.44 10.48
N THR A 254 20.14 1.55 11.26
CA THR A 254 19.05 1.93 12.20
C THR A 254 19.48 1.95 13.66
N GLY A 255 20.69 1.48 13.98
CA GLY A 255 21.15 1.32 15.37
C GLY A 255 20.33 0.31 16.18
N SER A 256 19.45 -0.48 15.54
CA SER A 256 18.60 -1.47 16.20
C SER A 256 19.13 -2.88 15.98
N LEU A 257 19.09 -3.73 17.05
CA LEU A 257 19.33 -5.17 16.92
C LEU A 257 18.24 -5.77 16.00
N SER A 258 18.65 -6.25 14.84
CA SER A 258 17.71 -6.93 13.93
C SER A 258 17.42 -8.34 14.46
N SER A 259 16.16 -8.64 14.69
CA SER A 259 15.70 -10.01 14.91
C SER A 259 16.02 -10.87 13.68
N GLY A 260 16.39 -12.15 13.90
CA GLY A 260 16.80 -13.05 12.81
C GLY A 260 15.73 -13.17 11.70
N PRO A 261 16.15 -13.42 10.43
CA PRO A 261 15.25 -13.51 9.26
C PRO A 261 14.08 -14.48 9.43
N ILE A 262 14.33 -15.64 10.05
CA ILE A 262 13.32 -16.71 10.27
C ILE A 262 12.18 -16.21 11.19
N LEU A 263 12.51 -15.44 12.23
CA LEU A 263 11.51 -14.88 13.14
C LEU A 263 10.57 -13.93 12.38
N TRP A 264 11.13 -13.08 11.52
CA TRP A 264 10.34 -12.15 10.72
C TRP A 264 9.39 -12.85 9.75
N GLU A 265 9.86 -13.90 9.07
CA GLU A 265 8.98 -14.70 8.19
C GLU A 265 7.81 -15.30 8.99
N GLY A 266 8.10 -15.84 10.18
CA GLY A 266 7.09 -16.37 11.10
C GLY A 266 6.06 -15.31 11.51
N VAL A 267 6.52 -14.12 11.93
CA VAL A 267 5.65 -12.99 12.33
C VAL A 267 4.77 -12.54 11.19
N LEU A 268 5.34 -12.28 10.01
CA LEU A 268 4.59 -11.81 8.85
C LEU A 268 3.57 -12.85 8.36
N ARG A 269 3.93 -14.13 8.41
CA ARG A 269 3.00 -15.22 8.11
C ARG A 269 1.87 -15.29 9.13
N GLN A 270 2.19 -15.13 10.41
CA GLN A 270 1.22 -15.17 11.51
C GLN A 270 0.18 -14.05 11.43
N VAL A 271 0.58 -12.84 11.05
CA VAL A 271 -0.35 -11.71 10.84
C VAL A 271 -1.05 -11.74 9.48
N GLY A 272 -0.73 -12.70 8.61
CA GLY A 272 -1.35 -12.82 7.28
C GLY A 272 -0.78 -11.88 6.21
N ALA A 273 0.33 -11.19 6.49
CA ALA A 273 0.94 -10.26 5.55
C ALA A 273 1.60 -10.98 4.36
N LEU A 274 1.50 -10.41 3.17
CA LEU A 274 2.14 -10.88 1.94
C LEU A 274 3.56 -10.34 1.86
N GLN A 275 4.54 -11.15 2.24
CA GLN A 275 5.95 -10.76 2.10
C GLN A 275 6.40 -10.89 0.66
N VAL A 276 7.00 -9.83 0.11
CA VAL A 276 7.55 -9.78 -1.25
C VAL A 276 9.06 -9.57 -1.22
N LYS A 277 9.73 -9.94 -2.33
CA LYS A 277 11.19 -9.91 -2.42
C LYS A 277 11.74 -8.55 -2.82
N ASP A 278 10.98 -7.80 -3.60
CA ASP A 278 11.41 -6.55 -4.24
C ASP A 278 10.26 -5.57 -4.38
N VAL A 279 10.62 -4.36 -4.76
CA VAL A 279 9.71 -3.23 -4.97
C VAL A 279 8.73 -3.51 -6.11
N GLN A 280 9.21 -4.09 -7.22
CA GLN A 280 8.36 -4.37 -8.37
C GLN A 280 7.20 -5.30 -8.01
N THR A 281 7.50 -6.40 -7.32
CA THR A 281 6.47 -7.35 -6.85
C THR A 281 5.49 -6.69 -5.88
N ALA A 282 5.95 -5.74 -5.03
CA ALA A 282 5.05 -5.00 -4.14
C ALA A 282 4.05 -4.14 -4.92
N PHE A 283 4.50 -3.48 -5.97
CA PHE A 283 3.64 -2.66 -6.84
C PHE A 283 2.71 -3.52 -7.70
N ASP A 284 3.18 -4.68 -8.18
CA ASP A 284 2.34 -5.63 -8.90
C ASP A 284 1.18 -6.14 -8.03
N TYR A 285 1.45 -6.46 -6.76
CA TYR A 285 0.43 -6.81 -5.79
C TYR A 285 -0.48 -5.62 -5.45
N ALA A 286 0.07 -4.41 -5.30
CA ALA A 286 -0.73 -3.22 -5.05
C ALA A 286 -1.75 -2.98 -6.16
N ARG A 287 -1.33 -3.08 -7.43
CA ARG A 287 -2.19 -2.90 -8.60
C ARG A 287 -3.40 -3.83 -8.58
N ILE A 288 -3.20 -5.09 -8.19
CA ILE A 288 -4.31 -6.03 -8.14
C ILE A 288 -5.24 -5.79 -6.94
N PHE A 289 -4.68 -5.32 -5.80
CA PHE A 289 -5.46 -5.04 -4.59
C PHE A 289 -6.05 -3.63 -4.52
N GLU A 290 -5.70 -2.73 -5.44
CA GLU A 290 -6.32 -1.41 -5.54
C GLU A 290 -7.84 -1.50 -5.71
N ARG A 291 -8.31 -2.62 -6.23
CA ARG A 291 -9.73 -2.93 -6.40
C ARG A 291 -10.17 -4.00 -5.40
N ASN A 292 -11.41 -3.87 -4.96
CA ASN A 292 -12.02 -4.87 -4.08
C ASN A 292 -12.36 -6.13 -4.90
N ILE A 293 -11.38 -7.01 -5.07
CA ILE A 293 -11.55 -8.26 -5.80
C ILE A 293 -12.09 -9.31 -4.84
N LYS A 294 -13.29 -9.82 -5.11
CA LYS A 294 -13.81 -10.99 -4.41
C LYS A 294 -12.89 -12.19 -4.68
N LEU A 295 -12.54 -12.90 -3.62
CA LEU A 295 -11.71 -14.09 -3.71
C LEU A 295 -12.53 -15.25 -4.25
N PRO A 296 -12.20 -15.75 -5.43
CA PRO A 296 -12.94 -16.86 -6.03
C PRO A 296 -12.46 -18.21 -5.49
N GLY A 297 -13.09 -19.27 -5.97
CA GLY A 297 -12.60 -20.63 -5.80
C GLY A 297 -11.24 -20.88 -6.50
N PRO A 298 -10.71 -22.12 -6.44
CA PRO A 298 -9.33 -22.42 -6.83
C PRO A 298 -9.07 -22.54 -8.35
N ASN A 299 -10.11 -22.54 -9.19
CA ASN A 299 -9.97 -22.86 -10.62
C ASN A 299 -9.57 -21.61 -11.43
N VAL A 300 -8.34 -21.60 -11.90
CA VAL A 300 -7.78 -20.57 -12.79
C VAL A 300 -7.81 -21.06 -14.24
N LEU A 301 -8.36 -20.27 -15.14
CA LEU A 301 -8.24 -20.46 -16.56
C LEU A 301 -7.18 -19.54 -17.14
N VAL A 302 -6.29 -20.06 -17.97
CA VAL A 302 -5.32 -19.28 -18.75
C VAL A 302 -5.73 -19.28 -20.21
N ILE A 303 -5.89 -18.10 -20.81
CA ILE A 303 -6.17 -17.91 -22.23
C ILE A 303 -4.94 -17.19 -22.83
N THR A 304 -4.38 -17.74 -23.89
CA THR A 304 -3.17 -17.18 -24.51
C THR A 304 -3.17 -17.36 -26.03
N ASN A 305 -2.54 -16.44 -26.78
CA ASN A 305 -2.20 -16.64 -28.17
C ASN A 305 -0.76 -17.12 -28.38
N GLY A 306 -0.01 -17.32 -27.29
CA GLY A 306 1.39 -17.75 -27.32
C GLY A 306 1.66 -18.87 -26.32
N GLY A 307 1.80 -20.11 -26.80
CA GLY A 307 2.00 -21.29 -25.96
C GLY A 307 3.13 -21.14 -24.95
N GLY A 308 4.27 -20.52 -25.34
CA GLY A 308 5.39 -20.26 -24.44
C GLY A 308 5.03 -19.37 -23.25
N ALA A 309 4.24 -18.32 -23.47
CA ALA A 309 3.75 -17.45 -22.40
C ALA A 309 2.81 -18.22 -21.45
N GLY A 310 1.96 -19.08 -22.01
CA GLY A 310 1.09 -19.98 -21.22
C GLY A 310 1.89 -20.91 -20.31
N VAL A 311 3.00 -21.48 -20.81
CA VAL A 311 3.89 -22.35 -20.01
C VAL A 311 4.53 -21.57 -18.85
N GLN A 312 5.14 -20.41 -19.13
CA GLN A 312 5.78 -19.58 -18.09
C GLN A 312 4.80 -19.15 -16.99
N ALA A 313 3.59 -18.73 -17.38
CA ALA A 313 2.56 -18.41 -16.42
C ALA A 313 2.10 -19.62 -15.58
N THR A 314 2.02 -20.80 -16.20
CA THR A 314 1.68 -22.05 -15.52
C THR A 314 2.73 -22.43 -14.49
N ASP A 315 4.01 -22.34 -14.82
CA ASP A 315 5.12 -22.60 -13.89
C ASP A 315 5.04 -21.65 -12.68
N THR A 316 4.86 -20.35 -12.93
CA THR A 316 4.71 -19.35 -11.87
C THR A 316 3.50 -19.63 -10.95
N LEU A 317 2.35 -19.97 -11.51
CA LEU A 317 1.15 -20.35 -10.74
C LEU A 317 1.40 -21.60 -9.91
N ALA A 318 2.05 -22.63 -10.50
CA ALA A 318 2.36 -23.89 -9.83
C ALA A 318 3.34 -23.71 -8.65
N GLU A 319 4.36 -22.88 -8.80
CA GLU A 319 5.31 -22.51 -7.72
C GLU A 319 4.59 -21.83 -6.54
N ARG A 320 3.49 -21.13 -6.80
CA ARG A 320 2.62 -20.52 -5.79
C ARG A 320 1.56 -21.47 -5.23
N GLY A 321 1.58 -22.75 -5.65
CA GLY A 321 0.66 -23.80 -5.21
C GLY A 321 -0.72 -23.72 -5.85
N ILE A 322 -0.87 -23.01 -6.97
CA ILE A 322 -2.08 -22.94 -7.77
C ILE A 322 -1.97 -23.96 -8.90
N ARG A 323 -2.89 -24.89 -8.95
CA ARG A 323 -2.96 -25.90 -10.02
C ARG A 323 -4.01 -25.50 -11.04
N LEU A 324 -3.67 -25.62 -12.31
CA LEU A 324 -4.62 -25.41 -13.39
C LEU A 324 -5.49 -26.67 -13.54
N SER A 325 -6.80 -26.50 -13.51
CA SER A 325 -7.76 -27.56 -13.79
C SER A 325 -8.06 -27.61 -15.29
N GLU A 326 -8.41 -28.76 -15.81
CA GLU A 326 -8.93 -28.86 -17.18
C GLU A 326 -10.21 -28.00 -17.30
N PRO A 327 -10.39 -27.31 -18.44
CA PRO A 327 -11.59 -26.51 -18.65
C PRO A 327 -12.84 -27.40 -18.73
N PRO A 328 -14.01 -26.87 -18.31
CA PRO A 328 -15.28 -27.61 -18.43
C PRO A 328 -15.60 -28.02 -19.87
N LYS A 329 -16.25 -29.16 -20.03
CA LYS A 329 -16.48 -29.74 -21.36
C LYS A 329 -17.31 -28.83 -22.27
N ASP A 330 -18.36 -28.20 -21.78
CA ASP A 330 -19.21 -27.29 -22.54
C ASP A 330 -18.48 -26.02 -22.96
N TYR A 331 -17.51 -25.54 -22.14
CA TYR A 331 -16.60 -24.47 -22.51
C TYR A 331 -15.66 -24.91 -23.64
N VAL A 332 -15.11 -26.12 -23.56
CA VAL A 332 -14.26 -26.70 -24.62
C VAL A 332 -15.04 -26.86 -25.91
N ASP A 333 -16.26 -27.43 -25.83
CA ASP A 333 -17.12 -27.59 -26.99
C ASP A 333 -17.49 -26.25 -27.65
N TYR A 334 -17.72 -25.22 -26.85
CA TYR A 334 -17.94 -23.85 -27.36
C TYR A 334 -16.69 -23.30 -28.06
N LEU A 335 -15.49 -23.43 -27.49
CA LEU A 335 -14.26 -22.98 -28.12
C LEU A 335 -14.03 -23.61 -29.49
N ARG A 336 -14.36 -24.90 -29.65
CA ARG A 336 -14.23 -25.62 -30.93
C ARG A 336 -15.16 -25.15 -32.02
N THR A 337 -16.18 -24.34 -31.71
CA THR A 337 -17.08 -23.77 -32.72
C THR A 337 -16.42 -22.68 -33.58
N PHE A 338 -15.36 -22.03 -33.07
CA PHE A 338 -14.69 -20.92 -33.76
C PHE A 338 -13.18 -21.01 -33.82
N LEU A 339 -12.53 -21.79 -32.92
CA LEU A 339 -11.08 -21.94 -32.97
C LEU A 339 -10.68 -22.94 -34.07
N PRO A 340 -9.50 -22.74 -34.67
CA PRO A 340 -8.99 -23.69 -35.64
C PRO A 340 -8.66 -25.06 -34.99
N PRO A 341 -8.70 -26.18 -35.75
CA PRO A 341 -8.53 -27.52 -35.22
C PRO A 341 -7.21 -27.78 -34.46
N PHE A 342 -6.17 -27.00 -34.78
CA PHE A 342 -4.84 -27.10 -34.14
C PHE A 342 -4.70 -26.28 -32.88
N ALA A 343 -5.70 -25.46 -32.50
CA ALA A 343 -5.72 -24.73 -31.24
C ALA A 343 -5.82 -25.70 -30.06
N SER A 344 -5.13 -25.37 -28.94
CA SER A 344 -5.26 -26.13 -27.70
C SER A 344 -6.45 -25.65 -26.88
N THR A 345 -7.39 -26.52 -26.60
CA THR A 345 -8.52 -26.24 -25.70
C THR A 345 -8.27 -26.75 -24.27
N ARG A 346 -7.06 -27.25 -23.97
CA ARG A 346 -6.61 -27.57 -22.61
C ARG A 346 -6.22 -26.29 -21.87
N ASN A 347 -6.05 -26.36 -20.57
CA ASN A 347 -5.56 -25.25 -19.79
C ASN A 347 -4.02 -25.32 -19.66
N PRO A 348 -3.25 -24.37 -20.22
CA PRO A 348 -3.66 -23.13 -20.92
C PRO A 348 -4.39 -23.36 -22.25
N VAL A 349 -5.46 -22.56 -22.45
CA VAL A 349 -6.15 -22.49 -23.75
C VAL A 349 -5.31 -21.66 -24.71
N ASP A 350 -4.70 -22.29 -25.70
CA ASP A 350 -3.91 -21.60 -26.72
C ASP A 350 -4.78 -21.36 -27.97
N ILE A 351 -5.22 -20.09 -28.10
CA ILE A 351 -6.06 -19.63 -29.20
C ILE A 351 -5.29 -19.30 -30.48
N THR A 352 -4.00 -19.64 -30.51
CA THR A 352 -3.02 -19.53 -31.59
C THR A 352 -2.43 -18.13 -31.81
N GLY A 353 -1.19 -18.09 -32.38
CA GLY A 353 -0.42 -16.85 -32.57
C GLY A 353 -1.03 -15.84 -33.52
N GLY A 354 -1.97 -16.24 -34.37
CA GLY A 354 -2.73 -15.37 -35.27
C GLY A 354 -4.14 -15.02 -34.77
N ALA A 355 -4.43 -15.26 -33.49
CA ALA A 355 -5.76 -15.04 -32.92
C ALA A 355 -6.22 -13.58 -33.10
N SER A 356 -7.45 -13.41 -33.60
CA SER A 356 -8.09 -12.11 -33.68
C SER A 356 -8.53 -11.62 -32.29
N ASP A 357 -8.79 -10.33 -32.16
CA ASP A 357 -9.43 -9.72 -30.98
C ASP A 357 -10.79 -10.38 -30.68
N GLU A 358 -11.53 -10.81 -31.72
CA GLU A 358 -12.79 -11.53 -31.56
C GLU A 358 -12.61 -12.88 -30.83
N TYR A 359 -11.53 -13.62 -31.07
CA TYR A 359 -11.27 -14.89 -30.36
C TYR A 359 -11.04 -14.65 -28.87
N TYR A 360 -10.33 -13.58 -28.51
CA TYR A 360 -10.19 -13.18 -27.11
C TYR A 360 -11.52 -12.80 -26.47
N TYR A 361 -12.34 -12.02 -27.18
CA TYR A 361 -13.65 -11.65 -26.68
C TYR A 361 -14.54 -12.86 -26.42
N LEU A 362 -14.69 -13.77 -27.42
CA LEU A 362 -15.55 -14.94 -27.31
C LEU A 362 -15.08 -15.89 -26.21
N ALA A 363 -13.77 -16.21 -26.17
CA ALA A 363 -13.22 -17.12 -25.18
C ALA A 363 -13.36 -16.54 -23.75
N LEU A 364 -13.01 -15.26 -23.55
CA LEU A 364 -13.10 -14.59 -22.25
C LEU A 364 -14.57 -14.44 -21.80
N ARG A 365 -15.46 -14.00 -22.69
CA ARG A 365 -16.87 -13.82 -22.38
C ARG A 365 -17.51 -15.10 -21.86
N LYS A 366 -17.30 -16.22 -22.57
CA LYS A 366 -17.81 -17.53 -22.16
C LYS A 366 -17.19 -18.00 -20.84
N ALA A 367 -15.89 -17.75 -20.62
CA ALA A 367 -15.21 -18.10 -19.36
C ALA A 367 -15.77 -17.31 -18.17
N LEU A 368 -16.10 -16.04 -18.37
CA LEU A 368 -16.70 -15.21 -17.33
C LEU A 368 -18.07 -15.70 -16.89
N GLU A 369 -18.86 -16.23 -17.81
CA GLU A 369 -20.21 -16.77 -17.55
C GLU A 369 -20.20 -18.16 -16.89
N HIS A 370 -19.10 -18.92 -16.98
CA HIS A 370 -19.03 -20.30 -16.53
C HIS A 370 -18.74 -20.41 -15.02
N GLU A 371 -19.62 -21.04 -14.25
CA GLU A 371 -19.54 -21.08 -12.78
C GLU A 371 -18.28 -21.78 -12.24
N GLU A 372 -17.80 -22.83 -12.92
CA GLU A 372 -16.60 -23.56 -12.49
C GLU A 372 -15.27 -22.83 -12.76
N ILE A 373 -15.28 -21.77 -13.55
CA ILE A 373 -14.11 -20.93 -13.82
C ILE A 373 -14.14 -19.76 -12.83
N HIS A 374 -13.17 -19.69 -11.94
CA HIS A 374 -13.19 -18.75 -10.82
C HIS A 374 -12.38 -17.49 -11.06
N SER A 375 -11.31 -17.57 -11.84
CA SER A 375 -10.49 -16.43 -12.27
C SER A 375 -9.85 -16.71 -13.63
N ILE A 376 -9.50 -15.65 -14.35
CA ILE A 376 -8.97 -15.77 -15.70
C ILE A 376 -7.66 -14.98 -15.81
N LEU A 377 -6.62 -15.63 -16.34
CA LEU A 377 -5.38 -15.01 -16.77
C LEU A 377 -5.36 -14.92 -18.29
N VAL A 378 -5.41 -13.72 -18.84
CA VAL A 378 -5.38 -13.49 -20.29
C VAL A 378 -3.98 -13.05 -20.69
N LEU A 379 -3.32 -13.83 -21.54
CA LEU A 379 -1.97 -13.55 -22.00
C LEU A 379 -2.00 -13.21 -23.50
N TYR A 380 -1.35 -12.12 -23.84
CA TYR A 380 -1.19 -11.65 -25.20
C TYR A 380 0.30 -11.55 -25.55
N CYS A 381 0.69 -12.21 -26.64
CA CYS A 381 2.00 -12.06 -27.25
C CYS A 381 1.85 -11.31 -28.57
N GLN A 382 2.51 -10.16 -28.69
CA GLN A 382 2.46 -9.34 -29.87
C GLN A 382 3.11 -10.05 -31.08
N THR A 383 2.39 -10.17 -32.15
CA THR A 383 2.86 -10.65 -33.48
C THR A 383 2.56 -9.60 -34.53
N MET A 384 3.08 -9.79 -35.73
CA MET A 384 2.83 -8.86 -36.87
C MET A 384 1.37 -8.87 -37.34
N THR A 385 0.63 -9.93 -36.99
CA THR A 385 -0.79 -10.12 -37.42
C THR A 385 -1.79 -9.73 -36.34
N THR A 386 -1.36 -9.34 -35.14
CA THR A 386 -2.23 -9.01 -34.00
C THR A 386 -2.08 -7.55 -33.60
N ASN A 387 -3.13 -6.97 -33.01
CA ASN A 387 -3.14 -5.59 -32.54
C ASN A 387 -3.40 -5.54 -31.04
N PRO A 388 -2.44 -5.09 -30.21
CA PRO A 388 -2.58 -5.09 -28.74
C PRO A 388 -3.71 -4.19 -28.24
N ILE A 389 -3.97 -3.05 -28.88
CA ILE A 389 -5.04 -2.13 -28.48
C ILE A 389 -6.42 -2.74 -28.75
N LYS A 390 -6.64 -3.31 -29.95
CA LYS A 390 -7.90 -3.99 -30.28
C LYS A 390 -8.15 -5.19 -29.37
N THR A 391 -7.10 -5.96 -29.06
CA THR A 391 -7.20 -7.06 -28.09
C THR A 391 -7.56 -6.55 -26.69
N ALA A 392 -6.97 -5.43 -26.24
CA ALA A 392 -7.33 -4.82 -24.96
C ALA A 392 -8.81 -4.32 -24.96
N GLU A 393 -9.26 -3.70 -26.04
CA GLU A 393 -10.67 -3.30 -26.21
C GLU A 393 -11.63 -4.50 -26.14
N ALA A 394 -11.29 -5.61 -26.78
CA ALA A 394 -12.07 -6.84 -26.76
C ALA A 394 -12.15 -7.44 -25.33
N ILE A 395 -11.05 -7.44 -24.59
CA ILE A 395 -11.02 -7.87 -23.20
C ILE A 395 -11.88 -6.97 -22.32
N ILE A 396 -11.74 -5.64 -22.45
CA ILE A 396 -12.54 -4.67 -21.71
C ILE A 396 -14.02 -4.87 -21.98
N LYS A 397 -14.39 -5.00 -23.25
CA LYS A 397 -15.77 -5.25 -23.68
C LYS A 397 -16.33 -6.52 -23.04
N ALA A 398 -15.60 -7.64 -23.09
CA ALA A 398 -16.04 -8.89 -22.51
C ALA A 398 -16.30 -8.79 -20.99
N VAL A 399 -15.44 -8.05 -20.26
CA VAL A 399 -15.59 -7.83 -18.82
C VAL A 399 -16.76 -6.89 -18.50
N GLN A 400 -16.97 -5.83 -19.29
CA GLN A 400 -18.02 -4.85 -19.05
C GLN A 400 -19.43 -5.37 -19.35
N GLU A 401 -19.56 -6.23 -20.35
CA GLU A 401 -20.83 -6.83 -20.75
C GLU A 401 -21.26 -8.00 -19.84
N THR A 402 -20.47 -8.30 -18.79
CA THR A 402 -20.74 -9.40 -17.87
C THR A 402 -21.03 -8.84 -16.48
N ASP A 403 -22.18 -9.20 -15.89
CA ASP A 403 -22.52 -8.84 -14.51
C ASP A 403 -21.70 -9.62 -13.47
N ILE A 404 -21.05 -10.69 -13.90
CA ILE A 404 -20.27 -11.59 -13.06
C ILE A 404 -18.88 -11.01 -12.81
N LYS A 405 -18.59 -10.65 -11.56
CA LYS A 405 -17.29 -10.06 -11.16
C LYS A 405 -16.30 -11.16 -10.75
N LYS A 406 -15.63 -11.76 -11.73
CA LYS A 406 -14.48 -12.64 -11.50
C LYS A 406 -13.19 -11.87 -11.68
N PRO A 407 -12.09 -12.21 -10.97
CA PRO A 407 -10.78 -11.67 -11.25
C PRO A 407 -10.35 -11.96 -12.69
N VAL A 408 -10.06 -10.93 -13.45
CA VAL A 408 -9.39 -11.00 -14.76
C VAL A 408 -8.08 -10.26 -14.64
N VAL A 409 -6.98 -10.93 -14.96
CA VAL A 409 -5.63 -10.36 -14.99
C VAL A 409 -5.07 -10.52 -16.38
N ALA A 410 -4.41 -9.49 -16.91
CA ALA A 410 -3.83 -9.54 -18.25
C ALA A 410 -2.29 -9.49 -18.21
N GLY A 411 -1.66 -10.23 -19.12
CA GLY A 411 -0.23 -10.14 -19.40
C GLY A 411 -0.01 -9.84 -20.88
N PHE A 412 0.58 -8.67 -21.21
CA PHE A 412 0.79 -8.22 -22.59
C PHE A 412 2.27 -8.12 -22.89
N VAL A 413 2.78 -9.10 -23.63
CA VAL A 413 4.19 -9.19 -24.03
C VAL A 413 4.37 -8.59 -25.42
N GLY A 414 5.22 -7.56 -25.52
CA GLY A 414 5.49 -6.92 -26.82
C GLY A 414 6.19 -5.57 -26.69
N GLY A 415 6.09 -4.79 -27.75
CA GLY A 415 6.71 -3.47 -27.89
C GLY A 415 5.92 -2.33 -27.23
N PRO A 416 6.15 -1.09 -27.70
CA PRO A 416 5.50 0.12 -27.17
C PRO A 416 3.97 0.06 -27.17
N GLU A 417 3.36 -0.51 -28.20
CA GLU A 417 1.89 -0.62 -28.30
C GLU A 417 1.32 -1.57 -27.23
N SER A 418 2.06 -2.63 -26.87
CA SER A 418 1.68 -3.51 -25.75
C SER A 418 1.74 -2.78 -24.42
N LYS A 419 2.70 -1.86 -24.21
CA LYS A 419 2.77 -1.01 -23.04
C LYS A 419 1.58 -0.04 -22.97
N GLU A 420 1.18 0.53 -24.09
CA GLU A 420 -0.02 1.38 -24.17
C GLU A 420 -1.30 0.58 -23.85
N ALA A 421 -1.42 -0.65 -24.37
CA ALA A 421 -2.52 -1.54 -24.07
C ALA A 421 -2.61 -1.89 -22.57
N ILE A 422 -1.47 -2.10 -21.90
CA ILE A 422 -1.41 -2.30 -20.44
C ILE A 422 -1.99 -1.11 -19.68
N SER A 423 -1.60 0.13 -20.04
CA SER A 423 -2.14 1.34 -19.42
C SER A 423 -3.66 1.48 -19.70
N TYR A 424 -4.10 1.14 -20.91
CA TYR A 424 -5.50 1.17 -21.29
C TYR A 424 -6.36 0.19 -20.48
N LEU A 425 -5.91 -1.08 -20.35
CA LEU A 425 -6.54 -2.09 -19.50
C LEU A 425 -6.60 -1.66 -18.03
N SER A 426 -5.47 -1.15 -17.52
CA SER A 426 -5.37 -0.70 -16.12
C SER A 426 -6.36 0.44 -15.81
N ARG A 427 -6.50 1.42 -16.70
CA ARG A 427 -7.49 2.51 -16.57
C ARG A 427 -8.93 2.00 -16.63
N ALA A 428 -9.19 0.98 -17.45
CA ALA A 428 -10.50 0.31 -17.50
C ALA A 428 -10.77 -0.61 -16.31
N GLY A 429 -9.75 -0.84 -15.46
CA GLY A 429 -9.89 -1.60 -14.24
C GLY A 429 -9.52 -3.06 -14.32
N ILE A 430 -8.79 -3.44 -15.32
CA ILE A 430 -8.25 -4.78 -15.49
C ILE A 430 -6.75 -4.69 -15.19
N PRO A 431 -6.25 -5.30 -14.09
CA PRO A 431 -4.82 -5.32 -13.79
C PRO A 431 -4.06 -5.96 -14.94
N ALA A 432 -3.07 -5.24 -15.47
CA ALA A 432 -2.29 -5.70 -16.62
C ALA A 432 -0.78 -5.52 -16.40
N TYR A 433 0.01 -6.46 -16.92
CA TYR A 433 1.44 -6.60 -16.67
C TYR A 433 2.21 -6.89 -17.95
N PRO A 434 3.51 -6.53 -18.03
CA PRO A 434 4.28 -6.67 -19.26
C PRO A 434 4.86 -8.08 -19.51
N THR A 435 4.73 -9.00 -18.55
CA THR A 435 5.21 -10.38 -18.71
C THR A 435 4.23 -11.39 -18.12
N PRO A 436 4.24 -12.65 -18.62
CA PRO A 436 3.37 -13.70 -18.11
C PRO A 436 3.60 -14.00 -16.63
N GLU A 437 4.88 -13.99 -16.19
CA GLU A 437 5.27 -14.27 -14.82
C GLU A 437 4.73 -13.19 -13.87
N ARG A 438 4.86 -11.91 -14.22
CA ARG A 438 4.33 -10.82 -13.39
C ARG A 438 2.81 -10.88 -13.28
N ALA A 439 2.13 -11.19 -14.38
CA ALA A 439 0.67 -11.34 -14.39
C ALA A 439 0.21 -12.55 -13.53
N ALA A 440 0.90 -13.69 -13.67
CA ALA A 440 0.63 -14.90 -12.88
C ALA A 440 0.97 -14.71 -11.39
N GLU A 441 2.09 -14.06 -11.08
CA GLU A 441 2.49 -13.71 -9.71
C GLU A 441 1.46 -12.81 -9.03
N ALA A 442 0.99 -11.77 -9.72
CA ALA A 442 -0.02 -10.86 -9.21
C ALA A 442 -1.37 -11.58 -8.98
N LEU A 443 -1.80 -12.43 -9.92
CA LEU A 443 -3.00 -13.27 -9.73
C LEU A 443 -2.84 -14.18 -8.51
N SER A 444 -1.65 -14.76 -8.34
CA SER A 444 -1.35 -15.63 -7.19
C SER A 444 -1.47 -14.90 -5.86
N ALA A 445 -1.22 -13.60 -5.81
CA ALA A 445 -1.35 -12.81 -4.58
C ALA A 445 -2.76 -12.86 -4.00
N ILE A 446 -3.79 -12.91 -4.86
CA ILE A 446 -5.21 -13.02 -4.42
C ILE A 446 -5.41 -14.34 -3.66
N TYR A 447 -4.92 -15.46 -4.21
CA TYR A 447 -5.04 -16.78 -3.59
C TYR A 447 -4.24 -16.88 -2.30
N LEU A 448 -3.02 -16.38 -2.29
CA LEU A 448 -2.17 -16.31 -1.09
C LEU A 448 -2.83 -15.51 0.02
N TYR A 449 -3.38 -14.35 -0.32
CA TYR A 449 -4.11 -13.50 0.63
C TYR A 449 -5.35 -14.22 1.16
N SER A 450 -6.18 -14.83 0.29
CA SER A 450 -7.35 -15.60 0.70
C SER A 450 -7.01 -16.69 1.72
N LYS A 451 -5.99 -17.48 1.41
CA LYS A 451 -5.53 -18.58 2.28
C LYS A 451 -5.03 -18.05 3.64
N ARG A 452 -4.23 -16.97 3.64
CA ARG A 452 -3.71 -16.39 4.88
C ARG A 452 -4.80 -15.72 5.70
N ARG A 453 -5.69 -14.99 5.05
CA ARG A 453 -6.85 -14.36 5.67
C ARG A 453 -7.72 -15.37 6.41
N SER A 454 -8.08 -16.50 5.78
CA SER A 454 -8.87 -17.56 6.42
C SER A 454 -8.22 -18.10 7.70
N VAL A 455 -6.90 -18.32 7.68
CA VAL A 455 -6.14 -18.75 8.87
C VAL A 455 -6.17 -17.69 9.98
N VAL A 456 -5.99 -16.42 9.64
CA VAL A 456 -6.04 -15.30 10.58
C VAL A 456 -7.43 -15.14 11.18
N GLU A 457 -8.49 -15.17 10.36
CA GLU A 457 -9.89 -15.08 10.82
C GLU A 457 -10.23 -16.21 11.80
N THR A 458 -9.82 -17.44 11.48
CA THR A 458 -10.02 -18.61 12.37
C THR A 458 -9.31 -18.43 13.70
N ARG A 459 -8.07 -17.94 13.69
CA ARG A 459 -7.29 -17.65 14.89
C ARG A 459 -7.93 -16.55 15.74
N LEU A 460 -8.33 -15.45 15.11
CA LEU A 460 -8.99 -14.34 15.81
C LEU A 460 -10.31 -14.77 16.45
N ALA A 461 -11.12 -15.60 15.77
CA ALA A 461 -12.35 -16.16 16.31
C ALA A 461 -12.07 -17.06 17.53
N TYR A 462 -11.05 -17.93 17.44
CA TYR A 462 -10.63 -18.78 18.55
C TYR A 462 -10.17 -17.97 19.78
N LEU A 463 -9.34 -16.94 19.58
CA LEU A 463 -8.87 -16.08 20.66
C LEU A 463 -10.05 -15.35 21.35
N LYS A 464 -11.00 -14.80 20.56
CA LYS A 464 -12.22 -14.18 21.11
C LYS A 464 -13.01 -15.14 21.98
N THR A 465 -13.11 -16.41 21.58
CA THR A 465 -13.80 -17.46 22.36
C THR A 465 -13.09 -17.75 23.68
N LEU A 466 -11.75 -17.81 23.68
CA LEU A 466 -10.95 -18.02 24.89
C LEU A 466 -11.06 -16.85 25.87
N TYR A 467 -10.91 -15.61 25.38
CA TYR A 467 -10.98 -14.41 26.22
C TYR A 467 -12.40 -14.20 26.77
N GLY A 468 -13.45 -14.46 25.97
CA GLY A 468 -14.84 -14.41 26.43
C GLY A 468 -15.16 -15.47 27.51
N LYS A 469 -14.56 -16.65 27.43
CA LYS A 469 -14.66 -17.67 28.50
C LYS A 469 -13.91 -17.25 29.76
N SER A 470 -12.73 -16.63 29.61
CA SER A 470 -11.91 -16.14 30.72
C SER A 470 -12.61 -15.03 31.49
N GLN A 471 -13.25 -14.06 30.81
CA GLN A 471 -14.04 -13.01 31.47
C GLN A 471 -15.23 -13.59 32.23
N ARG A 472 -15.98 -14.51 31.65
CA ARG A 472 -17.09 -15.18 32.34
C ARG A 472 -16.65 -15.96 33.57
N LEU A 473 -15.48 -16.62 33.55
CA LEU A 473 -14.91 -17.32 34.69
C LEU A 473 -14.48 -16.36 35.82
N VAL A 474 -13.98 -15.19 35.46
CA VAL A 474 -13.64 -14.13 36.44
C VAL A 474 -14.90 -13.53 37.06
N GLU A 475 -15.92 -13.22 36.24
CA GLU A 475 -17.23 -12.72 36.73
C GLU A 475 -17.91 -13.76 37.60
N THR A 476 -17.88 -15.04 37.27
CA THR A 476 -18.49 -16.12 38.07
C THR A 476 -17.78 -16.29 39.41
N LYS A 477 -16.46 -16.12 39.48
CA LYS A 477 -15.72 -16.15 40.75
C LYS A 477 -16.02 -14.96 41.64
N ILE A 478 -16.20 -13.76 41.06
CA ILE A 478 -16.52 -12.54 41.82
C ILE A 478 -17.93 -12.60 42.37
N ILE A 479 -18.87 -13.28 41.69
CA ILE A 479 -20.28 -13.43 42.15
C ILE A 479 -20.42 -14.59 43.15
N GLY A 480 -19.50 -15.57 43.14
CA GLY A 480 -19.50 -16.71 44.08
C GLY A 480 -18.83 -16.47 45.44
N GLU A 481 -18.19 -15.30 45.62
CA GLU A 481 -17.59 -14.89 46.91
C GLU A 481 -18.38 -13.78 47.63
N LYS A 482 -19.62 -13.56 47.28
CA LYS A 482 -20.64 -12.78 48.01
C LYS A 482 -21.75 -13.72 48.45
#